data_9981a19af2ff2fdbdc2eda4a92d6a182
#
_entry.id   9981a19af2ff2fdbdc2eda4a92d6a182
#
_cell.length_a   1.000
_cell.length_b   1.000
_cell.length_c   1.000
_cell.angle_alpha   90.00
_cell.angle_beta   90.00
_cell.angle_gamma   90.00
#
_symmetry.space_group_name_H-M   'P 1'
#
loop_
_entity.id
_entity.type
_entity.pdbx_description
1 polymer ?
#
loop_
_entity_poly.entity_id
_entity_poly.type
_entity_poly.pdbx_seq_one_letter_code
_entity_poly.pdbx_strand_id
1 'polypeptide(L)'
;MALRAGADLVIELPISYAAGSAEAFAQGAVSILEALGCVDVLCFGSESGDLETLLSYARLFEEEPPAYRELLQGYLRHGMSFPAARSRAAEEYRNFTERILPCQASDADCRRASSPLDDPNNILGIEYCRALIRRKSSIRPLTLRRCSAGYHDLSLNAKMASASAIRHAIYEACRQPVSPDAEAPGILPASVCAQLPPASQLLLTKALAAHRPLRLNDFSSILLYRLLSLPRAELAAFQDVGEDLAARIENCRFQFTDAEEFADLLKTRQITHTRITRALCHILLNLKQADLDARKAAGWPVYLRVLGFREGSQPLLAAIKKGSASPLLVKAADASRILSQEQLSLFEQDVFAAHVYEAAKAGQNRSPLIHEYTRSPVVIPGHPEDTREAAW
;
A
#
# COMPACT_ATOMS: atom_id res chain seq x y z
N MET A 1 -8.84 -5.85 13.45
CA MET A 1 -9.90 -6.13 12.45
C MET A 1 -9.58 -7.39 11.65
N ALA A 2 -8.47 -7.47 10.90
CA ALA A 2 -8.15 -8.60 10.05
C ALA A 2 -8.24 -9.98 10.76
N LEU A 3 -7.66 -10.11 11.93
CA LEU A 3 -7.75 -11.35 12.72
C LEU A 3 -9.20 -11.74 13.03
N ARG A 4 -10.06 -10.78 13.40
CA ARG A 4 -11.48 -11.06 13.66
C ARG A 4 -12.31 -11.31 12.41
N ALA A 5 -11.77 -10.94 11.24
CA ALA A 5 -12.37 -11.24 9.93
C ALA A 5 -11.86 -12.55 9.31
N GLY A 6 -11.06 -13.34 10.05
CA GLY A 6 -10.65 -14.68 9.62
C GLY A 6 -9.15 -14.86 9.36
N ALA A 7 -8.33 -13.82 9.47
CA ALA A 7 -6.89 -13.98 9.34
C ALA A 7 -6.30 -14.68 10.58
N ASP A 8 -5.35 -15.60 10.38
CA ASP A 8 -4.65 -16.31 11.44
C ASP A 8 -3.42 -15.55 11.93
N LEU A 9 -2.76 -14.82 11.02
CA LEU A 9 -1.54 -14.08 11.28
C LEU A 9 -1.55 -12.76 10.50
N VAL A 10 -1.07 -11.69 11.11
CA VAL A 10 -0.85 -10.39 10.47
C VAL A 10 0.61 -10.01 10.62
N ILE A 11 1.27 -9.84 9.46
CA ILE A 11 2.67 -9.41 9.35
C ILE A 11 2.71 -7.99 8.82
N GLU A 12 3.64 -7.18 9.34
CA GLU A 12 3.86 -5.80 8.89
C GLU A 12 4.57 -5.76 7.53
N LEU A 13 4.09 -4.89 6.65
CA LEU A 13 4.86 -4.48 5.47
C LEU A 13 5.62 -3.20 5.82
N PRO A 14 6.96 -3.19 5.78
CA PRO A 14 7.76 -2.02 6.14
C PRO A 14 7.32 -0.76 5.38
N ILE A 15 7.28 0.37 6.08
CA ILE A 15 6.80 1.65 5.55
C ILE A 15 7.53 2.08 4.27
N SER A 16 8.80 1.77 4.14
CA SER A 16 9.60 2.06 2.96
C SER A 16 9.08 1.39 1.70
N TYR A 17 8.41 0.25 1.85
CA TYR A 17 7.75 -0.47 0.75
C TYR A 17 6.28 -0.11 0.67
N ALA A 18 5.60 -0.01 1.82
CA ALA A 18 4.17 0.29 1.90
C ALA A 18 3.82 1.69 1.36
N ALA A 19 4.69 2.68 1.59
CA ALA A 19 4.52 4.03 1.06
C ALA A 19 5.13 4.22 -0.34
N GLY A 20 5.74 3.19 -0.92
CA GLY A 20 6.41 3.26 -2.22
C GLY A 20 5.49 3.20 -3.42
N SER A 21 6.10 3.06 -4.61
CA SER A 21 5.38 2.75 -5.84
C SER A 21 4.77 1.35 -5.80
N ALA A 22 3.86 1.03 -6.74
CA ALA A 22 3.30 -0.32 -6.87
C ALA A 22 4.41 -1.40 -7.01
N GLU A 23 5.51 -1.09 -7.71
CA GLU A 23 6.68 -1.98 -7.81
C GLU A 23 7.31 -2.21 -6.43
N ALA A 24 7.64 -1.15 -5.67
CA ALA A 24 8.27 -1.28 -4.35
C ALA A 24 7.36 -2.01 -3.36
N PHE A 25 6.07 -1.68 -3.37
CA PHE A 25 5.06 -2.34 -2.56
C PHE A 25 5.00 -3.86 -2.86
N ALA A 26 4.90 -4.23 -4.13
CA ALA A 26 4.80 -5.62 -4.55
C ALA A 26 6.07 -6.41 -4.25
N GLN A 27 7.26 -5.83 -4.53
CA GLN A 27 8.54 -6.46 -4.23
C GLN A 27 8.71 -6.70 -2.72
N GLY A 28 8.41 -5.70 -1.88
CA GLY A 28 8.45 -5.84 -0.42
C GLY A 28 7.46 -6.90 0.09
N ALA A 29 6.22 -6.89 -0.41
CA ALA A 29 5.20 -7.86 -0.02
C ALA A 29 5.59 -9.29 -0.40
N VAL A 30 6.02 -9.52 -1.65
CA VAL A 30 6.46 -10.86 -2.10
C VAL A 30 7.70 -11.31 -1.35
N SER A 31 8.65 -10.39 -1.05
CA SER A 31 9.82 -10.73 -0.22
C SER A 31 9.45 -11.23 1.18
N ILE A 32 8.43 -10.62 1.81
CA ILE A 32 7.90 -11.08 3.10
C ILE A 32 7.27 -12.47 2.96
N LEU A 33 6.41 -12.66 1.95
CA LEU A 33 5.73 -13.94 1.75
C LEU A 33 6.72 -15.08 1.50
N GLU A 34 7.76 -14.85 0.72
CA GLU A 34 8.84 -15.82 0.53
C GLU A 34 9.64 -16.06 1.81
N ALA A 35 9.97 -14.97 2.52
CA ALA A 35 10.72 -15.08 3.77
C ALA A 35 10.00 -15.87 4.86
N LEU A 36 8.65 -15.94 4.83
CA LEU A 36 7.86 -16.79 5.73
C LEU A 36 8.13 -18.29 5.52
N GLY A 37 8.50 -18.71 4.31
CA GLY A 37 8.88 -20.09 3.98
C GLY A 37 7.75 -21.13 4.04
N CYS A 38 6.48 -20.70 4.12
CA CYS A 38 5.31 -21.58 4.23
C CYS A 38 4.09 -21.07 3.45
N VAL A 39 4.31 -20.16 2.50
CA VAL A 39 3.22 -19.56 1.71
C VAL A 39 3.19 -20.21 0.33
N ASP A 40 2.05 -20.78 -0.02
CA ASP A 40 1.83 -21.45 -1.32
C ASP A 40 1.13 -20.55 -2.34
N VAL A 41 0.29 -19.61 -1.89
CA VAL A 41 -0.57 -18.81 -2.76
C VAL A 41 -0.57 -17.35 -2.31
N LEU A 42 -0.37 -16.44 -3.27
CA LEU A 42 -0.61 -15.00 -3.12
C LEU A 42 -1.95 -14.65 -3.76
N CYS A 43 -2.96 -14.37 -2.94
CA CYS A 43 -4.28 -13.95 -3.41
C CYS A 43 -4.42 -12.42 -3.37
N PHE A 44 -4.92 -11.82 -4.46
CA PHE A 44 -5.18 -10.39 -4.55
C PHE A 44 -6.43 -10.10 -5.40
N GLY A 45 -7.02 -8.92 -5.22
CA GLY A 45 -8.14 -8.47 -6.03
C GLY A 45 -7.69 -7.66 -7.24
N SER A 46 -8.31 -7.89 -8.41
CA SER A 46 -8.11 -7.08 -9.62
C SER A 46 -9.44 -6.70 -10.26
N GLU A 47 -9.48 -5.64 -11.04
CA GLU A 47 -10.69 -5.23 -11.77
C GLU A 47 -11.02 -6.22 -12.89
N SER A 48 -10.02 -6.71 -13.59
CA SER A 48 -10.18 -7.68 -14.67
C SER A 48 -10.60 -9.07 -14.17
N GLY A 49 -10.04 -9.53 -13.03
CA GLY A 49 -10.17 -10.92 -12.57
C GLY A 49 -9.51 -11.94 -13.50
N ASP A 50 -8.71 -11.49 -14.46
CA ASP A 50 -8.04 -12.31 -15.47
C ASP A 50 -6.54 -12.40 -15.18
N LEU A 51 -6.15 -13.52 -14.56
CA LEU A 51 -4.76 -13.75 -14.16
C LEU A 51 -3.82 -13.89 -15.37
N GLU A 52 -4.27 -14.51 -16.48
CA GLU A 52 -3.42 -14.73 -17.65
C GLU A 52 -3.04 -13.39 -18.31
N THR A 53 -3.99 -12.48 -18.42
CA THR A 53 -3.72 -11.12 -18.88
C THR A 53 -2.73 -10.41 -17.97
N LEU A 54 -2.91 -10.47 -16.65
CA LEU A 54 -1.97 -9.83 -15.70
C LEU A 54 -0.57 -10.43 -15.79
N LEU A 55 -0.45 -11.75 -15.92
CA LEU A 55 0.82 -12.45 -16.10
C LEU A 55 1.50 -12.08 -17.44
N SER A 56 0.73 -11.90 -18.51
CA SER A 56 1.28 -11.50 -19.82
C SER A 56 1.95 -10.12 -19.74
N TYR A 57 1.30 -9.14 -19.10
CA TYR A 57 1.91 -7.83 -18.83
C TYR A 57 3.10 -7.91 -17.88
N ALA A 58 3.03 -8.75 -16.85
CA ALA A 58 4.12 -8.92 -15.90
C ALA A 58 5.39 -9.46 -16.59
N ARG A 59 5.25 -10.45 -17.49
CA ARG A 59 6.36 -10.97 -18.31
C ARG A 59 6.91 -9.88 -19.25
N LEU A 60 6.03 -9.18 -19.96
CA LEU A 60 6.45 -8.08 -20.85
C LEU A 60 7.29 -7.03 -20.12
N PHE A 61 6.84 -6.63 -18.92
CA PHE A 61 7.52 -5.61 -18.11
C PHE A 61 8.78 -6.12 -17.41
N GLU A 62 8.94 -7.41 -17.22
CA GLU A 62 10.15 -8.00 -16.66
C GLU A 62 11.21 -8.25 -17.74
N GLU A 63 10.80 -8.72 -18.90
CA GLU A 63 11.70 -9.05 -20.02
C GLU A 63 12.11 -7.82 -20.81
N GLU A 64 11.25 -6.82 -20.92
CA GLU A 64 11.42 -5.59 -21.68
C GLU A 64 12.07 -5.83 -23.06
N PRO A 65 11.39 -6.53 -24.00
CA PRO A 65 11.93 -6.80 -25.33
C PRO A 65 12.40 -5.52 -26.05
N PRO A 66 13.42 -5.58 -26.92
CA PRO A 66 13.96 -4.38 -27.57
C PRO A 66 12.90 -3.51 -28.25
N ALA A 67 11.96 -4.13 -28.98
CA ALA A 67 10.88 -3.39 -29.66
C ALA A 67 9.93 -2.68 -28.67
N TYR A 68 9.60 -3.30 -27.54
CA TYR A 68 8.83 -2.65 -26.47
C TYR A 68 9.62 -1.46 -25.87
N ARG A 69 10.90 -1.64 -25.63
CA ARG A 69 11.76 -0.61 -25.04
C ARG A 69 11.89 0.60 -25.97
N GLU A 70 11.98 0.39 -27.28
CA GLU A 70 12.00 1.47 -28.28
C GLU A 70 10.69 2.26 -28.30
N LEU A 71 9.54 1.59 -28.25
CA LEU A 71 8.23 2.24 -28.17
C LEU A 71 8.11 3.08 -26.89
N LEU A 72 8.48 2.52 -25.73
CA LEU A 72 8.45 3.22 -24.44
C LEU A 72 9.32 4.50 -24.47
N GLN A 73 10.55 4.39 -24.98
CA GLN A 73 11.45 5.54 -25.11
C GLN A 73 10.91 6.58 -26.10
N GLY A 74 10.29 6.15 -27.18
CA GLY A 74 9.61 7.04 -28.14
C GLY A 74 8.55 7.89 -27.46
N TYR A 75 7.64 7.28 -26.71
CA TYR A 75 6.57 7.99 -25.99
C TYR A 75 7.12 8.93 -24.91
N LEU A 76 8.15 8.53 -24.18
CA LEU A 76 8.80 9.38 -23.17
C LEU A 76 9.45 10.62 -23.80
N ARG A 77 10.12 10.49 -24.95
CA ARG A 77 10.70 11.62 -25.70
C ARG A 77 9.63 12.61 -26.20
N HIS A 78 8.41 12.15 -26.46
CA HIS A 78 7.27 12.99 -26.81
C HIS A 78 6.60 13.65 -25.59
N GLY A 79 7.22 13.57 -24.40
CA GLY A 79 6.77 14.26 -23.19
C GLY A 79 5.60 13.58 -22.47
N MET A 80 5.31 12.32 -22.77
CA MET A 80 4.31 11.56 -22.01
C MET A 80 4.84 11.23 -20.61
N SER A 81 3.92 11.20 -19.63
CA SER A 81 4.28 10.67 -18.30
C SER A 81 4.62 9.18 -18.39
N PHE A 82 5.51 8.70 -17.50
CA PHE A 82 5.94 7.30 -17.53
C PHE A 82 4.78 6.29 -17.49
N PRO A 83 3.73 6.45 -16.65
CA PRO A 83 2.60 5.53 -16.66
C PRO A 83 1.86 5.49 -18.00
N ALA A 84 1.60 6.67 -18.59
CA ALA A 84 0.93 6.76 -19.89
C ALA A 84 1.78 6.20 -21.04
N ALA A 85 3.09 6.48 -21.04
CA ALA A 85 4.03 5.95 -22.02
C ALA A 85 4.12 4.42 -21.93
N ARG A 86 4.19 3.87 -20.70
CA ARG A 86 4.24 2.43 -20.42
C ARG A 86 2.98 1.72 -20.89
N SER A 87 1.80 2.28 -20.60
CA SER A 87 0.50 1.73 -21.06
C SER A 87 0.46 1.68 -22.58
N ARG A 88 0.73 2.80 -23.24
CA ARG A 88 0.67 2.90 -24.70
C ARG A 88 1.68 1.98 -25.40
N ALA A 89 2.92 1.94 -24.91
CA ALA A 89 3.95 1.08 -25.46
C ALA A 89 3.57 -0.40 -25.34
N ALA A 90 2.97 -0.81 -24.22
CA ALA A 90 2.53 -2.17 -23.99
C ALA A 90 1.38 -2.57 -24.91
N GLU A 91 0.40 -1.70 -25.10
CA GLU A 91 -0.72 -1.94 -26.02
C GLU A 91 -0.25 -2.05 -27.47
N GLU A 92 0.61 -1.14 -27.91
CA GLU A 92 1.14 -1.16 -29.27
C GLU A 92 1.99 -2.40 -29.52
N TYR A 93 2.85 -2.78 -28.57
CA TYR A 93 3.66 -3.99 -28.65
C TYR A 93 2.80 -5.25 -28.72
N ARG A 94 1.76 -5.36 -27.92
CA ARG A 94 0.82 -6.49 -27.97
C ARG A 94 0.08 -6.57 -29.29
N ASN A 95 -0.47 -5.46 -29.77
CA ASN A 95 -1.13 -5.38 -31.06
C ASN A 95 -0.22 -5.81 -32.22
N PHE A 96 1.08 -5.47 -32.13
CA PHE A 96 2.09 -5.88 -33.10
C PHE A 96 2.33 -7.40 -33.03
N THR A 97 2.52 -7.96 -31.85
CA THR A 97 2.78 -9.39 -31.66
C THR A 97 1.57 -10.27 -32.00
N GLU A 98 0.35 -9.84 -31.67
CA GLU A 98 -0.88 -10.54 -32.04
C GLU A 98 -1.12 -10.57 -33.55
N ARG A 99 -0.67 -9.57 -34.31
CA ARG A 99 -0.72 -9.57 -35.78
C ARG A 99 0.27 -10.52 -36.42
N ILE A 100 1.41 -10.75 -35.78
CA ILE A 100 2.49 -11.64 -36.30
C ILE A 100 2.20 -13.10 -35.92
N LEU A 101 1.62 -13.33 -34.75
CA LEU A 101 1.26 -14.66 -34.24
C LEU A 101 -0.25 -14.66 -33.96
N PRO A 102 -1.11 -14.92 -34.96
CA PRO A 102 -2.55 -14.94 -34.73
C PRO A 102 -2.89 -16.04 -33.75
N CYS A 103 -3.23 -15.64 -32.52
CA CYS A 103 -3.82 -16.56 -31.53
C CYS A 103 -5.21 -16.96 -31.98
N GLN A 104 -5.54 -18.24 -31.86
CA GLN A 104 -6.86 -18.81 -32.27
C GLN A 104 -7.95 -18.48 -31.22
N ALA A 105 -8.05 -17.27 -30.75
CA ALA A 105 -9.13 -16.84 -29.86
C ALA A 105 -10.05 -15.87 -30.60
N SER A 106 -11.19 -16.44 -31.04
CA SER A 106 -12.32 -15.72 -31.64
C SER A 106 -13.11 -15.02 -30.52
N ASP A 107 -12.73 -13.81 -30.08
CA ASP A 107 -13.65 -12.98 -29.31
C ASP A 107 -13.57 -11.53 -29.76
N ALA A 108 -14.54 -11.18 -30.62
CA ALA A 108 -14.78 -9.81 -31.11
C ALA A 108 -15.18 -8.82 -29.99
N ASP A 109 -15.46 -9.29 -28.77
CA ASP A 109 -15.84 -8.48 -27.61
C ASP A 109 -14.63 -7.89 -26.86
N CYS A 110 -13.42 -8.37 -27.11
CA CYS A 110 -12.21 -7.89 -26.42
C CYS A 110 -11.73 -6.48 -26.85
N ARG A 111 -12.28 -5.91 -27.93
CA ARG A 111 -11.80 -4.64 -28.53
C ARG A 111 -12.37 -3.36 -27.93
N ARG A 112 -13.20 -3.43 -26.88
CA ARG A 112 -13.84 -2.27 -26.23
C ARG A 112 -13.59 -2.17 -24.72
N ALA A 113 -12.80 -3.05 -24.14
CA ALA A 113 -12.45 -2.94 -22.72
C ALA A 113 -11.36 -1.86 -22.53
N SER A 114 -11.49 -1.03 -21.49
CA SER A 114 -10.41 -0.16 -21.01
C SER A 114 -9.13 -0.96 -20.81
N SER A 115 -7.97 -0.32 -21.07
CA SER A 115 -6.69 -0.99 -20.86
C SER A 115 -6.59 -1.51 -19.42
N PRO A 116 -6.16 -2.76 -19.19
CA PRO A 116 -5.89 -3.25 -17.83
C PRO A 116 -4.93 -2.36 -17.04
N LEU A 117 -4.14 -1.53 -17.72
CA LEU A 117 -3.18 -0.60 -17.14
C LEU A 117 -3.80 0.74 -16.68
N ASP A 118 -5.10 0.95 -16.91
CA ASP A 118 -5.83 2.12 -16.41
C ASP A 118 -6.36 1.90 -14.99
N ASP A 119 -6.44 0.64 -14.55
CA ASP A 119 -7.05 0.25 -13.30
C ASP A 119 -5.99 0.00 -12.21
N PRO A 120 -6.07 0.67 -11.04
CA PRO A 120 -5.03 0.62 -10.00
C PRO A 120 -4.76 -0.78 -9.43
N ASN A 121 -5.80 -1.62 -9.25
CA ASN A 121 -5.59 -2.95 -8.69
C ASN A 121 -5.06 -3.94 -9.75
N ASN A 122 -5.38 -3.74 -11.03
CA ASN A 122 -4.73 -4.47 -12.13
C ASN A 122 -3.23 -4.14 -12.16
N ILE A 123 -2.86 -2.84 -12.07
CA ILE A 123 -1.46 -2.41 -12.02
C ILE A 123 -0.73 -3.08 -10.85
N LEU A 124 -1.32 -3.07 -9.65
CA LEU A 124 -0.72 -3.72 -8.48
C LEU A 124 -0.64 -5.24 -8.67
N GLY A 125 -1.67 -5.87 -9.24
CA GLY A 125 -1.68 -7.30 -9.57
C GLY A 125 -0.56 -7.69 -10.54
N ILE A 126 -0.33 -6.86 -11.57
CA ILE A 126 0.79 -7.03 -12.51
C ILE A 126 2.14 -6.95 -11.78
N GLU A 127 2.32 -5.98 -10.88
CA GLU A 127 3.57 -5.85 -10.13
C GLU A 127 3.78 -7.00 -9.12
N TYR A 128 2.72 -7.58 -8.52
CA TYR A 128 2.82 -8.83 -7.75
C TYR A 128 3.30 -10.00 -8.62
N CYS A 129 2.66 -10.21 -9.77
CA CYS A 129 3.08 -11.24 -10.72
C CYS A 129 4.52 -11.04 -11.19
N ARG A 130 4.91 -9.78 -11.48
CA ARG A 130 6.27 -9.40 -11.86
C ARG A 130 7.28 -9.69 -10.76
N ALA A 131 6.94 -9.39 -9.50
CA ALA A 131 7.79 -9.71 -8.35
C ALA A 131 8.01 -11.22 -8.20
N LEU A 132 6.96 -12.04 -8.35
CA LEU A 132 7.05 -13.49 -8.33
C LEU A 132 7.94 -14.04 -9.47
N ILE A 133 7.79 -13.50 -10.69
CA ILE A 133 8.62 -13.88 -11.85
C ILE A 133 10.09 -13.53 -11.62
N ARG A 134 10.38 -12.28 -11.24
CA ARG A 134 11.75 -11.79 -10.97
C ARG A 134 12.48 -12.64 -9.94
N ARG A 135 11.78 -13.04 -8.90
CA ARG A 135 12.32 -13.83 -7.80
C ARG A 135 12.30 -15.34 -8.07
N LYS A 136 11.73 -15.77 -9.19
CA LYS A 136 11.49 -17.20 -9.51
C LYS A 136 10.80 -17.93 -8.36
N SER A 137 9.80 -17.26 -7.79
CA SER A 137 9.08 -17.73 -6.61
C SER A 137 8.22 -18.96 -6.92
N SER A 138 8.13 -19.89 -5.96
CA SER A 138 7.21 -21.01 -6.01
C SER A 138 5.77 -20.64 -5.62
N ILE A 139 5.56 -19.44 -5.08
CA ILE A 139 4.25 -18.93 -4.69
C ILE A 139 3.39 -18.72 -5.94
N ARG A 140 2.21 -19.31 -5.95
CA ARG A 140 1.27 -19.19 -7.08
C ARG A 140 0.40 -17.94 -6.92
N PRO A 141 0.31 -17.05 -7.92
CA PRO A 141 -0.63 -15.95 -7.90
C PRO A 141 -2.07 -16.45 -8.11
N LEU A 142 -3.01 -15.82 -7.40
CA LEU A 142 -4.45 -16.01 -7.57
C LEU A 142 -5.13 -14.64 -7.53
N THR A 143 -5.94 -14.33 -8.55
CA THR A 143 -6.70 -13.10 -8.55
C THR A 143 -8.20 -13.36 -8.39
N LEU A 144 -8.84 -12.47 -7.64
CA LEU A 144 -10.29 -12.42 -7.50
C LEU A 144 -10.80 -11.16 -8.21
N ARG A 145 -11.83 -11.34 -9.04
CA ARG A 145 -12.48 -10.20 -9.69
C ARG A 145 -13.18 -9.33 -8.66
N ARG A 146 -12.85 -8.04 -8.66
CA ARG A 146 -13.50 -7.05 -7.79
C ARG A 146 -14.92 -6.80 -8.29
N CYS A 147 -15.90 -7.01 -7.41
CA CYS A 147 -17.33 -6.77 -7.68
C CYS A 147 -17.78 -5.40 -7.17
N SER A 148 -16.83 -4.50 -6.81
CA SER A 148 -17.14 -3.19 -6.25
C SER A 148 -17.39 -2.14 -7.33
N ALA A 149 -18.06 -1.04 -6.95
CA ALA A 149 -18.09 0.21 -7.73
C ALA A 149 -16.69 0.66 -8.13
N GLY A 150 -16.55 1.38 -9.24
CA GLY A 150 -15.26 1.86 -9.75
C GLY A 150 -14.44 2.58 -8.69
N TYR A 151 -13.11 2.58 -8.83
CA TYR A 151 -12.19 3.18 -7.86
C TYR A 151 -12.50 4.64 -7.50
N HIS A 152 -13.05 5.40 -8.44
CA HIS A 152 -13.42 6.81 -8.27
C HIS A 152 -14.88 7.02 -7.85
N ASP A 153 -15.68 5.95 -7.73
CA ASP A 153 -17.06 6.06 -7.27
C ASP A 153 -17.09 6.24 -5.75
N LEU A 154 -17.58 7.39 -5.30
CA LEU A 154 -17.75 7.74 -3.89
C LEU A 154 -19.15 7.38 -3.36
N SER A 155 -20.01 6.75 -4.16
CA SER A 155 -21.35 6.36 -3.71
C SER A 155 -21.29 5.12 -2.81
N LEU A 156 -22.12 5.12 -1.75
CA LEU A 156 -22.33 3.97 -0.88
C LEU A 156 -23.53 3.11 -1.32
N ASN A 157 -24.15 3.45 -2.45
CA ASN A 157 -25.37 2.78 -2.92
C ASN A 157 -25.07 1.47 -3.69
N ALA A 158 -23.81 1.19 -4.01
CA ALA A 158 -23.41 -0.06 -4.62
C ALA A 158 -23.48 -1.24 -3.61
N LYS A 159 -23.70 -2.44 -4.12
CA LYS A 159 -23.71 -3.67 -3.31
C LYS A 159 -22.42 -3.85 -2.49
N MET A 160 -21.30 -3.38 -3.03
CA MET A 160 -19.99 -3.26 -2.36
C MET A 160 -19.38 -1.91 -2.73
N ALA A 161 -19.27 -1.02 -1.75
CA ALA A 161 -18.66 0.29 -1.94
C ALA A 161 -17.12 0.21 -2.02
N SER A 162 -16.50 1.19 -2.68
CA SER A 162 -15.04 1.30 -2.70
C SER A 162 -14.51 1.67 -1.31
N ALA A 163 -13.27 1.28 -1.00
CA ALA A 163 -12.61 1.70 0.25
C ALA A 163 -12.47 3.24 0.35
N SER A 164 -12.39 3.94 -0.79
CA SER A 164 -12.37 5.40 -0.85
C SER A 164 -13.72 6.01 -0.46
N ALA A 165 -14.84 5.43 -0.93
CA ALA A 165 -16.18 5.84 -0.55
C ALA A 165 -16.43 5.64 0.94
N ILE A 166 -16.03 4.47 1.49
CA ILE A 166 -16.17 4.17 2.92
C ILE A 166 -15.36 5.17 3.75
N ARG A 167 -14.09 5.41 3.41
CA ARG A 167 -13.25 6.40 4.12
C ARG A 167 -13.84 7.79 4.06
N HIS A 168 -14.29 8.22 2.88
CA HIS A 168 -14.92 9.54 2.71
C HIS A 168 -16.15 9.70 3.62
N ALA A 169 -17.05 8.72 3.63
CA ALA A 169 -18.25 8.75 4.47
C ALA A 169 -17.93 8.77 5.98
N ILE A 170 -16.90 8.03 6.42
CA ILE A 170 -16.43 8.09 7.82
C ILE A 170 -15.91 9.49 8.16
N TYR A 171 -15.11 10.10 7.28
CA TYR A 171 -14.59 11.44 7.51
C TYR A 171 -15.69 12.50 7.56
N GLU A 172 -16.66 12.44 6.66
CA GLU A 172 -17.80 13.38 6.69
C GLU A 172 -18.64 13.22 7.96
N ALA A 173 -18.89 11.99 8.40
CA ALA A 173 -19.58 11.74 9.65
C ALA A 173 -18.82 12.31 10.87
N CYS A 174 -17.48 12.26 10.87
CA CYS A 174 -16.65 12.81 11.94
C CYS A 174 -16.51 14.35 11.91
N ARG A 175 -16.89 15.00 10.79
CA ARG A 175 -16.83 16.48 10.66
C ARG A 175 -18.10 17.18 11.13
N GLN A 176 -19.22 16.48 11.16
CA GLN A 176 -20.47 17.09 11.61
C GLN A 176 -20.37 17.45 13.10
N PRO A 177 -20.74 18.69 13.50
CA PRO A 177 -20.82 19.04 14.90
C PRO A 177 -21.84 18.12 15.57
N VAL A 178 -21.47 17.56 16.72
CA VAL A 178 -22.38 16.75 17.52
C VAL A 178 -23.55 17.66 17.93
N SER A 179 -24.73 17.42 17.38
CA SER A 179 -25.95 18.07 17.87
C SER A 179 -26.15 17.67 19.35
N PRO A 180 -26.58 18.60 20.22
CA PRO A 180 -26.84 18.26 21.61
C PRO A 180 -27.83 17.09 21.82
N ASP A 181 -28.64 16.82 20.80
CA ASP A 181 -29.63 15.74 20.77
C ASP A 181 -29.19 14.53 19.97
N ALA A 182 -27.94 14.52 19.39
CA ALA A 182 -27.45 13.39 18.66
C ALA A 182 -26.91 12.31 19.59
N GLU A 183 -27.28 11.07 19.30
CA GLU A 183 -26.68 9.88 19.90
C GLU A 183 -25.14 10.00 19.84
N ALA A 184 -24.47 9.48 20.86
CA ALA A 184 -23.05 9.65 21.20
C ALA A 184 -22.08 9.83 20.01
N PRO A 185 -21.03 10.68 20.14
CA PRO A 185 -20.02 10.87 19.09
C PRO A 185 -19.35 9.53 18.75
N GLY A 186 -19.20 9.24 17.45
CA GLY A 186 -18.53 8.02 16.99
C GLY A 186 -19.46 6.94 16.42
N ILE A 187 -20.75 7.22 16.21
CA ILE A 187 -21.65 6.27 15.55
C ILE A 187 -21.32 6.24 14.05
N LEU A 188 -20.97 5.05 13.57
CA LEU A 188 -20.82 4.82 12.14
C LEU A 188 -22.16 4.99 11.42
N PRO A 189 -22.21 5.71 10.28
CA PRO A 189 -23.41 5.76 9.46
C PRO A 189 -23.90 4.35 9.10
N ALA A 190 -25.21 4.13 9.10
CA ALA A 190 -25.79 2.82 8.74
C ALA A 190 -25.34 2.34 7.35
N SER A 191 -25.16 3.27 6.40
CA SER A 191 -24.61 2.99 5.07
C SER A 191 -23.18 2.47 5.10
N VAL A 192 -22.34 2.92 6.03
CA VAL A 192 -20.98 2.41 6.24
C VAL A 192 -21.02 1.06 6.96
N CYS A 193 -21.88 0.91 7.97
CA CYS A 193 -22.06 -0.37 8.66
C CYS A 193 -22.42 -1.50 7.69
N ALA A 194 -23.32 -1.24 6.74
CA ALA A 194 -23.72 -2.22 5.72
C ALA A 194 -22.57 -2.71 4.84
N GLN A 195 -21.47 -1.96 4.75
CA GLN A 195 -20.28 -2.28 3.94
C GLN A 195 -19.15 -2.98 4.71
N LEU A 196 -19.32 -3.20 6.02
CA LEU A 196 -18.28 -3.74 6.89
C LEU A 196 -18.72 -5.05 7.56
N PRO A 197 -17.82 -6.02 7.74
CA PRO A 197 -18.08 -7.18 8.58
C PRO A 197 -18.46 -6.76 10.01
N PRO A 198 -19.41 -7.45 10.68
CA PRO A 198 -19.90 -7.06 12.02
C PRO A 198 -18.78 -6.86 13.06
N ALA A 199 -17.77 -7.74 13.06
CA ALA A 199 -16.63 -7.62 13.97
C ALA A 199 -15.80 -6.36 13.71
N SER A 200 -15.71 -5.90 12.46
CA SER A 200 -15.03 -4.67 12.08
C SER A 200 -15.83 -3.42 12.46
N GLN A 201 -17.15 -3.46 12.35
CA GLN A 201 -18.05 -2.37 12.78
C GLN A 201 -17.83 -2.02 14.25
N LEU A 202 -17.88 -3.03 15.13
CA LEU A 202 -17.71 -2.83 16.58
C LEU A 202 -16.34 -2.20 16.92
N LEU A 203 -15.27 -2.70 16.30
CA LEU A 203 -13.92 -2.18 16.55
C LEU A 203 -13.75 -0.77 16.02
N LEU A 204 -14.28 -0.49 14.84
CA LEU A 204 -14.21 0.83 14.23
C LEU A 204 -15.01 1.86 15.04
N THR A 205 -16.23 1.52 15.48
CA THR A 205 -17.05 2.39 16.36
C THR A 205 -16.29 2.74 17.63
N LYS A 206 -15.66 1.75 18.29
CA LYS A 206 -14.84 2.01 19.49
C LYS A 206 -13.64 2.91 19.21
N ALA A 207 -12.96 2.71 18.05
CA ALA A 207 -11.84 3.54 17.69
C ALA A 207 -12.24 4.98 17.39
N LEU A 208 -13.36 5.19 16.68
CA LEU A 208 -13.89 6.51 16.36
C LEU A 208 -14.42 7.27 17.58
N ALA A 209 -14.95 6.56 18.59
CA ALA A 209 -15.32 7.16 19.87
C ALA A 209 -14.08 7.67 20.65
N ALA A 210 -12.91 7.06 20.45
CA ALA A 210 -11.67 7.45 21.12
C ALA A 210 -10.94 8.58 20.40
N HIS A 211 -10.94 8.60 19.07
CA HIS A 211 -10.28 9.63 18.26
C HIS A 211 -10.85 9.63 16.83
N ARG A 212 -10.90 10.80 16.19
CA ARG A 212 -11.23 10.87 14.78
C ARG A 212 -10.10 10.27 13.91
N PRO A 213 -10.43 9.74 12.72
CA PRO A 213 -9.40 9.23 11.82
C PRO A 213 -8.47 10.34 11.34
N LEU A 214 -7.18 10.04 11.22
CA LEU A 214 -6.18 10.98 10.73
C LEU A 214 -6.23 11.09 9.20
N ARG A 215 -6.02 12.31 8.72
CA ARG A 215 -5.83 12.65 7.30
C ARG A 215 -4.43 13.22 7.09
N LEU A 216 -4.03 13.38 5.83
CA LEU A 216 -2.76 14.02 5.51
C LEU A 216 -2.65 15.43 6.13
N ASN A 217 -3.77 16.16 6.16
CA ASN A 217 -3.84 17.50 6.75
C ASN A 217 -3.56 17.55 8.26
N ASP A 218 -3.75 16.45 8.98
CA ASP A 218 -3.39 16.37 10.41
C ASP A 218 -1.87 16.42 10.65
N PHE A 219 -1.08 16.20 9.59
CA PHE A 219 0.38 16.27 9.61
C PHE A 219 0.91 17.59 9.02
N SER A 220 0.05 18.53 8.65
CA SER A 220 0.44 19.77 7.94
C SER A 220 1.50 20.57 8.66
N SER A 221 1.39 20.73 9.98
CA SER A 221 2.40 21.50 10.76
C SER A 221 3.77 20.81 10.77
N ILE A 222 3.80 19.47 10.91
CA ILE A 222 5.05 18.70 10.89
C ILE A 222 5.65 18.73 9.48
N LEU A 223 4.83 18.59 8.45
CA LEU A 223 5.27 18.67 7.06
C LEU A 223 5.82 20.06 6.73
N LEU A 224 5.11 21.14 7.09
CA LEU A 224 5.57 22.51 6.87
C LEU A 224 6.91 22.76 7.54
N TYR A 225 7.10 22.32 8.79
CA TYR A 225 8.39 22.42 9.47
C TYR A 225 9.50 21.76 8.65
N ARG A 226 9.26 20.57 8.11
CA ARG A 226 10.22 19.87 7.23
C ARG A 226 10.50 20.64 5.95
N LEU A 227 9.46 21.16 5.29
CA LEU A 227 9.60 21.93 4.05
C LEU A 227 10.37 23.25 4.24
N LEU A 228 10.25 23.89 5.42
CA LEU A 228 10.97 25.11 5.75
C LEU A 228 12.42 24.84 6.15
N SER A 229 12.69 23.72 6.83
CA SER A 229 14.02 23.41 7.38
C SER A 229 14.97 22.78 6.36
N LEU A 230 14.46 22.23 5.24
CA LEU A 230 15.27 21.51 4.25
C LEU A 230 15.60 22.37 3.05
N PRO A 231 16.89 22.44 2.62
CA PRO A 231 17.27 23.05 1.36
C PRO A 231 16.85 22.19 0.18
N ARG A 232 16.77 22.78 -1.01
CA ARG A 232 16.36 22.12 -2.26
C ARG A 232 17.10 20.80 -2.53
N ALA A 233 18.41 20.78 -2.34
CA ALA A 233 19.22 19.59 -2.59
C ALA A 233 18.84 18.42 -1.68
N GLU A 234 18.46 18.69 -0.43
CA GLU A 234 17.99 17.66 0.48
C GLU A 234 16.55 17.21 0.15
N LEU A 235 15.70 18.14 -0.32
CA LEU A 235 14.36 17.80 -0.80
C LEU A 235 14.43 16.85 -2.00
N ALA A 236 15.33 17.10 -2.96
CA ALA A 236 15.52 16.24 -4.13
C ALA A 236 16.00 14.81 -3.79
N ALA A 237 16.57 14.60 -2.60
CA ALA A 237 17.03 13.28 -2.16
C ALA A 237 15.92 12.35 -1.65
N PHE A 238 14.68 12.83 -1.46
CA PHE A 238 13.56 12.00 -1.06
C PHE A 238 12.98 11.20 -2.23
N GLN A 239 12.38 10.06 -1.91
CA GLN A 239 11.71 9.23 -2.90
C GLN A 239 10.61 10.05 -3.61
N ASP A 240 10.44 9.82 -4.91
CA ASP A 240 9.51 10.53 -5.80
C ASP A 240 9.75 12.05 -5.96
N VAL A 241 10.71 12.63 -5.26
CA VAL A 241 11.06 14.06 -5.34
C VAL A 241 12.26 14.24 -6.28
N GLY A 242 12.00 14.47 -7.57
CA GLY A 242 13.06 14.88 -8.50
C GLY A 242 13.40 16.36 -8.36
N GLU A 243 14.46 16.81 -9.04
CA GLU A 243 14.92 18.22 -9.03
C GLU A 243 13.82 19.24 -9.35
N ASP A 244 12.96 18.93 -10.35
CA ASP A 244 11.87 19.83 -10.76
C ASP A 244 10.83 19.99 -9.65
N LEU A 245 10.46 18.88 -9.00
CA LEU A 245 9.51 18.94 -7.88
C LEU A 245 10.15 19.63 -6.66
N ALA A 246 11.41 19.38 -6.35
CA ALA A 246 12.14 20.03 -5.27
C ALA A 246 12.21 21.56 -5.48
N ALA A 247 12.52 22.01 -6.69
CA ALA A 247 12.50 23.44 -7.05
C ALA A 247 11.09 24.05 -6.90
N ARG A 248 10.06 23.32 -7.34
CA ARG A 248 8.69 23.78 -7.22
C ARG A 248 8.24 23.86 -5.77
N ILE A 249 8.58 22.88 -4.92
CA ILE A 249 8.34 22.90 -3.48
C ILE A 249 9.01 24.13 -2.86
N GLU A 250 10.28 24.37 -3.14
CA GLU A 250 11.03 25.51 -2.63
C GLU A 250 10.37 26.85 -2.98
N ASN A 251 9.94 27.03 -4.23
CA ASN A 251 9.30 28.25 -4.70
C ASN A 251 7.89 28.46 -4.12
N CYS A 252 7.15 27.38 -3.85
CA CYS A 252 5.76 27.44 -3.41
C CYS A 252 5.58 27.31 -1.89
N ARG A 253 6.61 26.93 -1.11
CA ARG A 253 6.46 26.58 0.31
C ARG A 253 5.86 27.67 1.19
N PHE A 254 6.01 28.94 0.82
CA PHE A 254 5.40 30.06 1.52
C PHE A 254 3.91 30.29 1.17
N GLN A 255 3.38 29.53 0.22
CA GLN A 255 1.96 29.47 -0.11
C GLN A 255 1.27 28.25 0.52
N PHE A 256 1.96 27.55 1.42
CA PHE A 256 1.44 26.38 2.12
C PHE A 256 0.32 26.80 3.09
N THR A 257 -0.85 26.25 2.92
CA THR A 257 -2.01 26.37 3.81
C THR A 257 -2.18 25.07 4.60
N ASP A 258 -2.40 23.95 3.88
CA ASP A 258 -2.39 22.60 4.41
C ASP A 258 -1.77 21.62 3.39
N ALA A 259 -1.61 20.38 3.78
CA ALA A 259 -0.89 19.39 2.98
C ALA A 259 -1.66 18.97 1.70
N GLU A 260 -3.00 18.91 1.74
CA GLU A 260 -3.84 18.53 0.58
C GLU A 260 -3.88 19.69 -0.43
N GLU A 261 -4.14 20.93 0.00
CA GLU A 261 -4.12 22.12 -0.85
C GLU A 261 -2.72 22.36 -1.44
N PHE A 262 -1.68 22.13 -0.65
CA PHE A 262 -0.31 22.24 -1.15
C PHE A 262 0.00 21.18 -2.21
N ALA A 263 -0.50 19.96 -2.07
CA ALA A 263 -0.37 18.93 -3.10
C ALA A 263 -1.06 19.35 -4.42
N ASP A 264 -2.22 19.98 -4.34
CA ASP A 264 -2.92 20.51 -5.52
C ASP A 264 -2.15 21.67 -6.17
N LEU A 265 -1.57 22.58 -5.38
CA LEU A 265 -0.74 23.68 -5.87
C LEU A 265 0.51 23.18 -6.62
N LEU A 266 1.10 22.07 -6.17
CA LEU A 266 2.29 21.49 -6.79
C LEU A 266 2.00 20.71 -8.07
N LYS A 267 0.74 20.37 -8.36
CA LYS A 267 0.34 19.55 -9.52
C LYS A 267 0.74 20.17 -10.85
N THR A 268 1.19 19.32 -11.78
CA THR A 268 1.50 19.69 -13.17
C THR A 268 0.97 18.62 -14.13
N ARG A 269 1.09 18.86 -15.44
CA ARG A 269 0.74 17.84 -16.46
C ARG A 269 1.58 16.58 -16.36
N GLN A 270 2.82 16.68 -15.90
CA GLN A 270 3.77 15.56 -15.82
C GLN A 270 3.79 14.89 -14.46
N ILE A 271 3.35 15.57 -13.40
CA ILE A 271 3.37 15.06 -12.02
C ILE A 271 1.93 14.97 -11.52
N THR A 272 1.48 13.73 -11.33
CA THR A 272 0.11 13.46 -10.85
C THR A 272 -0.05 13.83 -9.37
N HIS A 273 -1.26 14.18 -8.95
CA HIS A 273 -1.59 14.45 -7.55
C HIS A 273 -1.15 13.30 -6.62
N THR A 274 -1.42 12.04 -6.99
CA THR A 274 -1.03 10.87 -6.21
C THR A 274 0.49 10.77 -6.01
N ARG A 275 1.29 11.10 -7.03
CA ARG A 275 2.76 11.12 -6.90
C ARG A 275 3.21 12.23 -5.95
N ILE A 276 2.60 13.42 -6.03
CA ILE A 276 2.93 14.54 -5.13
C ILE A 276 2.58 14.18 -3.69
N THR A 277 1.38 13.68 -3.43
CA THR A 277 0.94 13.27 -2.08
C THR A 277 1.90 12.22 -1.50
N ARG A 278 2.33 11.25 -2.31
CA ARG A 278 3.32 10.25 -1.91
C ARG A 278 4.70 10.88 -1.63
N ALA A 279 5.16 11.80 -2.47
CA ALA A 279 6.41 12.54 -2.25
C ALA A 279 6.38 13.36 -0.95
N LEU A 280 5.26 14.03 -0.64
CA LEU A 280 5.07 14.74 0.63
C LEU A 280 5.09 13.79 1.83
N CYS A 281 4.51 12.60 1.70
CA CYS A 281 4.64 11.55 2.72
C CYS A 281 6.09 11.07 2.87
N HIS A 282 6.86 10.94 1.79
CA HIS A 282 8.27 10.56 1.86
C HIS A 282 9.12 11.63 2.56
N ILE A 283 8.86 12.91 2.34
CA ILE A 283 9.50 14.01 3.07
C ILE A 283 9.13 13.96 4.56
N LEU A 284 7.85 13.78 4.87
CA LEU A 284 7.33 13.67 6.23
C LEU A 284 8.00 12.51 7.00
N LEU A 285 8.10 11.35 6.37
CA LEU A 285 8.60 10.10 6.96
C LEU A 285 10.11 9.89 6.76
N ASN A 286 10.81 10.87 6.20
CA ASN A 286 12.26 10.83 5.96
C ASN A 286 12.72 9.63 5.09
N LEU A 287 11.94 9.27 4.06
CA LEU A 287 12.25 8.17 3.16
C LEU A 287 13.10 8.65 1.97
N LYS A 288 14.38 8.31 1.96
CA LYS A 288 15.34 8.73 0.93
C LYS A 288 15.37 7.79 -0.27
N GLN A 289 15.62 8.35 -1.45
CA GLN A 289 15.77 7.56 -2.69
C GLN A 289 16.97 6.61 -2.61
N ALA A 290 18.10 7.07 -2.07
CA ALA A 290 19.30 6.26 -1.92
C ALA A 290 19.08 5.00 -1.08
N ASP A 291 18.25 5.09 -0.02
CA ASP A 291 17.91 3.92 0.81
C ASP A 291 17.08 2.90 0.04
N LEU A 292 16.14 3.37 -0.80
CA LEU A 292 15.35 2.49 -1.65
C LEU A 292 16.22 1.80 -2.69
N ASP A 293 17.12 2.54 -3.33
CA ASP A 293 18.05 2.00 -4.35
C ASP A 293 19.00 0.97 -3.74
N ALA A 294 19.53 1.23 -2.54
CA ALA A 294 20.36 0.28 -1.80
C ALA A 294 19.58 -1.01 -1.47
N ARG A 295 18.34 -0.89 -1.00
CA ARG A 295 17.47 -2.04 -0.74
C ARG A 295 17.12 -2.83 -1.99
N LYS A 296 16.87 -2.13 -3.09
CA LYS A 296 16.64 -2.76 -4.39
C LYS A 296 17.86 -3.56 -4.83
N ALA A 297 19.05 -2.98 -4.71
CA ALA A 297 20.31 -3.65 -5.02
C ALA A 297 20.60 -4.86 -4.10
N ALA A 298 20.21 -4.78 -2.83
CA ALA A 298 20.32 -5.86 -1.85
C ALA A 298 19.24 -6.94 -1.98
N GLY A 299 18.36 -6.88 -2.98
CA GLY A 299 17.32 -7.87 -3.22
C GLY A 299 16.08 -7.74 -2.31
N TRP A 300 15.76 -6.50 -1.88
CA TRP A 300 14.59 -6.17 -1.05
C TRP A 300 14.62 -6.86 0.32
N PRO A 301 15.60 -6.52 1.19
CA PRO A 301 15.70 -7.11 2.51
C PRO A 301 14.44 -6.84 3.33
N VAL A 302 14.03 -7.84 4.11
CA VAL A 302 12.86 -7.78 4.98
C VAL A 302 13.16 -8.41 6.33
N TYR A 303 12.36 -8.05 7.31
CA TYR A 303 12.21 -8.77 8.58
C TYR A 303 10.72 -9.11 8.76
N LEU A 304 10.44 -10.11 9.60
CA LEU A 304 9.08 -10.61 9.77
C LEU A 304 8.51 -10.11 11.10
N ARG A 305 7.89 -8.93 11.10
CA ARG A 305 7.24 -8.38 12.30
C ARG A 305 5.81 -8.87 12.42
N VAL A 306 5.54 -9.57 13.52
CA VAL A 306 4.20 -10.05 13.86
C VAL A 306 3.41 -8.92 14.52
N LEU A 307 2.36 -8.45 13.87
CA LEU A 307 1.43 -7.45 14.43
C LEU A 307 0.32 -8.10 15.25
N GLY A 308 -0.01 -9.35 14.96
CA GLY A 308 -0.97 -10.11 15.73
C GLY A 308 -1.23 -11.49 15.13
N PHE A 309 -1.80 -12.36 15.94
CA PHE A 309 -2.15 -13.74 15.56
C PHE A 309 -3.33 -14.27 16.37
N ARG A 310 -3.91 -15.36 15.88
CA ARG A 310 -4.97 -16.12 16.55
C ARG A 310 -4.37 -17.20 17.45
N GLU A 311 -4.96 -17.51 18.59
CA GLU A 311 -4.41 -18.51 19.52
C GLU A 311 -4.23 -19.90 18.90
N GLY A 312 -5.08 -20.33 17.97
CA GLY A 312 -4.92 -21.58 17.22
C GLY A 312 -3.74 -21.62 16.22
N SER A 313 -3.04 -20.49 16.00
CA SER A 313 -2.01 -20.36 14.97
C SER A 313 -0.59 -20.76 15.42
N GLN A 314 -0.42 -21.41 16.58
CA GLN A 314 0.90 -21.87 17.02
C GLN A 314 1.60 -22.80 16.01
N PRO A 315 0.90 -23.76 15.34
CA PRO A 315 1.54 -24.58 14.31
C PRO A 315 2.09 -23.74 13.14
N LEU A 316 1.36 -22.70 12.71
CA LEU A 316 1.81 -21.77 11.68
C LEU A 316 3.07 -21.00 12.13
N LEU A 317 3.06 -20.45 13.35
CA LEU A 317 4.23 -19.75 13.89
C LEU A 317 5.45 -20.68 14.04
N ALA A 318 5.23 -21.94 14.40
CA ALA A 318 6.28 -22.95 14.46
C ALA A 318 6.83 -23.28 13.06
N ALA A 319 5.96 -23.42 12.06
CA ALA A 319 6.35 -23.63 10.66
C ALA A 319 7.18 -22.45 10.13
N ILE A 320 6.74 -21.23 10.37
CA ILE A 320 7.48 -20.01 10.02
C ILE A 320 8.85 -20.01 10.68
N LYS A 321 8.92 -20.25 12.01
CA LYS A 321 10.19 -20.27 12.75
C LYS A 321 11.18 -21.31 12.20
N LYS A 322 10.68 -22.43 11.67
CA LYS A 322 11.50 -23.50 11.07
C LYS A 322 11.92 -23.18 9.64
N GLY A 323 11.04 -22.58 8.84
CA GLY A 323 11.20 -22.39 7.40
C GLY A 323 11.61 -20.98 6.98
N SER A 324 11.55 -19.98 7.87
CA SER A 324 11.78 -18.59 7.48
C SER A 324 13.24 -18.30 7.16
N ALA A 325 13.44 -17.55 6.08
CA ALA A 325 14.75 -17.04 5.67
C ALA A 325 15.11 -15.69 6.33
N SER A 326 14.20 -15.11 7.12
CA SER A 326 14.37 -13.83 7.82
C SER A 326 13.96 -13.92 9.27
N PRO A 327 14.55 -13.08 10.16
CA PRO A 327 14.21 -13.12 11.58
C PRO A 327 12.74 -12.79 11.83
N LEU A 328 12.12 -13.56 12.74
CA LEU A 328 10.75 -13.33 13.21
C LEU A 328 10.78 -12.44 14.44
N LEU A 329 10.28 -11.22 14.30
CA LEU A 329 10.21 -10.21 15.36
C LEU A 329 8.79 -10.17 15.95
N VAL A 330 8.62 -10.76 17.12
CA VAL A 330 7.35 -10.77 17.87
C VAL A 330 7.28 -9.58 18.83
N LYS A 331 8.41 -9.22 19.45
CA LYS A 331 8.52 -8.08 20.36
C LYS A 331 9.43 -7.02 19.75
N ALA A 332 8.92 -5.81 19.55
CA ALA A 332 9.69 -4.69 19.03
C ALA A 332 10.98 -4.42 19.82
N ALA A 333 10.96 -4.59 21.14
CA ALA A 333 12.10 -4.40 22.03
C ALA A 333 13.29 -5.35 21.74
N ASP A 334 13.05 -6.48 21.07
CA ASP A 334 14.09 -7.44 20.72
C ASP A 334 14.81 -7.10 19.39
N ALA A 335 14.37 -6.06 18.67
CA ALA A 335 14.83 -5.76 17.32
C ALA A 335 16.35 -5.62 17.21
N SER A 336 16.99 -4.83 18.07
CA SER A 336 18.44 -4.62 18.06
C SER A 336 19.27 -5.90 18.31
N ARG A 337 18.67 -6.91 18.93
CA ARG A 337 19.33 -8.19 19.21
C ARG A 337 19.16 -9.20 18.08
N ILE A 338 18.05 -9.11 17.32
CA ILE A 338 17.61 -10.13 16.36
C ILE A 338 17.92 -9.72 14.92
N LEU A 339 17.79 -8.42 14.61
CA LEU A 339 17.88 -7.91 13.24
C LEU A 339 19.32 -7.61 12.84
N SER A 340 19.64 -7.83 11.56
CA SER A 340 20.88 -7.31 10.97
C SER A 340 20.86 -5.77 10.95
N GLN A 341 22.01 -5.14 10.70
CA GLN A 341 22.09 -3.67 10.61
C GLN A 341 21.14 -3.09 9.55
N GLU A 342 21.02 -3.75 8.39
CA GLU A 342 20.11 -3.33 7.30
C GLU A 342 18.64 -3.49 7.71
N GLN A 343 18.29 -4.61 8.33
CA GLN A 343 16.94 -4.88 8.82
C GLN A 343 16.58 -3.94 9.97
N LEU A 344 17.53 -3.63 10.86
CA LEU A 344 17.34 -2.69 11.95
C LEU A 344 17.06 -1.28 11.41
N SER A 345 17.84 -0.82 10.43
CA SER A 345 17.59 0.48 9.77
C SER A 345 16.20 0.55 9.12
N LEU A 346 15.73 -0.56 8.54
CA LEU A 346 14.38 -0.65 7.97
C LEU A 346 13.31 -0.57 9.07
N PHE A 347 13.51 -1.31 10.17
CA PHE A 347 12.61 -1.32 11.33
C PHE A 347 12.56 0.05 12.04
N GLU A 348 13.69 0.76 12.16
CA GLU A 348 13.73 2.09 12.76
C GLU A 348 12.92 3.12 11.95
N GLN A 349 12.82 2.95 10.63
CA GLN A 349 11.92 3.79 9.81
C GLN A 349 10.46 3.49 10.10
N ASP A 350 10.09 2.21 10.35
CA ASP A 350 8.74 1.85 10.74
C ASP A 350 8.38 2.41 12.11
N VAL A 351 9.31 2.34 13.07
CA VAL A 351 9.17 2.94 14.41
C VAL A 351 9.01 4.46 14.30
N PHE A 352 9.82 5.13 13.48
CA PHE A 352 9.70 6.56 13.25
C PHE A 352 8.33 6.94 12.65
N ALA A 353 7.88 6.20 11.63
CA ALA A 353 6.56 6.43 11.03
C ALA A 353 5.42 6.23 12.04
N ALA A 354 5.50 5.19 12.88
CA ALA A 354 4.55 4.96 13.96
C ALA A 354 4.54 6.13 14.97
N HIS A 355 5.71 6.66 15.33
CA HIS A 355 5.79 7.80 16.24
C HIS A 355 5.25 9.09 15.62
N VAL A 356 5.47 9.35 14.32
CA VAL A 356 4.86 10.49 13.60
C VAL A 356 3.33 10.37 13.62
N TYR A 357 2.80 9.16 13.38
CA TYR A 357 1.36 8.90 13.47
C TYR A 357 0.82 9.16 14.88
N GLU A 358 1.47 8.63 15.91
CA GLU A 358 1.07 8.82 17.30
C GLU A 358 1.19 10.30 17.74
N ALA A 359 2.15 11.06 17.19
CA ALA A 359 2.28 12.48 17.47
C ALA A 359 1.06 13.28 16.97
N ALA A 360 0.61 13.02 15.74
CA ALA A 360 -0.60 13.66 15.22
C ALA A 360 -1.85 13.27 16.02
N LYS A 361 -1.98 12.00 16.39
CA LYS A 361 -3.07 11.48 17.22
C LYS A 361 -3.05 12.08 18.63
N ALA A 362 -1.89 12.14 19.26
CA ALA A 362 -1.70 12.75 20.58
C ALA A 362 -2.07 14.24 20.58
N GLY A 363 -1.76 14.95 19.49
CA GLY A 363 -2.15 16.35 19.29
C GLY A 363 -3.69 16.53 19.28
N GLN A 364 -4.44 15.58 18.69
CA GLN A 364 -5.91 15.62 18.74
C GLN A 364 -6.47 15.42 20.16
N ASN A 365 -5.90 14.50 20.91
CA ASN A 365 -6.45 14.04 22.19
C ASN A 365 -5.76 14.63 23.41
N ARG A 366 -4.70 15.44 23.25
CA ARG A 366 -3.82 15.94 24.31
C ARG A 366 -3.35 14.81 25.24
N SER A 367 -2.98 13.66 24.64
CA SER A 367 -2.51 12.46 25.34
C SER A 367 -1.01 12.25 25.14
N PRO A 368 -0.32 11.55 26.05
CA PRO A 368 1.07 11.14 25.83
C PRO A 368 1.21 10.26 24.61
N LEU A 369 2.39 10.32 23.96
CA LEU A 369 2.76 9.43 22.85
C LEU A 369 2.91 7.99 23.34
N ILE A 370 2.39 7.06 22.57
CA ILE A 370 2.64 5.65 22.79
C ILE A 370 3.97 5.28 22.11
N HIS A 371 4.90 4.75 22.89
CA HIS A 371 6.20 4.33 22.37
C HIS A 371 6.06 2.99 21.65
N GLU A 372 6.48 2.92 20.38
CA GLU A 372 6.28 1.74 19.53
C GLU A 372 6.95 0.47 20.06
N TYR A 373 8.09 0.59 20.73
CA TYR A 373 8.78 -0.54 21.37
C TYR A 373 7.99 -1.19 22.52
N THR A 374 7.00 -0.51 23.08
CA THR A 374 6.15 -1.04 24.16
C THR A 374 4.93 -1.79 23.64
N ARG A 375 4.68 -1.75 22.33
CA ARG A 375 3.54 -2.45 21.74
C ARG A 375 3.77 -3.95 21.66
N SER A 376 2.80 -4.68 22.18
CA SER A 376 2.74 -6.14 22.02
C SER A 376 1.87 -6.53 20.82
N PRO A 377 2.12 -7.67 20.18
CA PRO A 377 1.23 -8.17 19.13
C PRO A 377 -0.17 -8.42 19.69
N VAL A 378 -1.16 -8.23 18.84
CA VAL A 378 -2.57 -8.48 19.20
C VAL A 378 -2.84 -9.96 19.13
N VAL A 379 -3.24 -10.57 20.25
CA VAL A 379 -3.64 -11.99 20.31
C VAL A 379 -5.15 -12.04 20.49
N ILE A 380 -5.83 -12.85 19.68
CA ILE A 380 -7.27 -13.10 19.81
C ILE A 380 -7.53 -14.59 20.02
N PRO A 381 -8.62 -14.98 20.71
CA PRO A 381 -9.01 -16.37 20.87
C PRO A 381 -9.15 -17.11 19.53
N GLY A 382 -8.87 -18.40 19.52
CA GLY A 382 -9.08 -19.29 18.38
C GLY A 382 -10.56 -19.34 17.96
N HIS A 383 -10.83 -19.84 16.76
CA HIS A 383 -12.21 -20.09 16.34
C HIS A 383 -12.83 -21.19 17.22
N PRO A 384 -14.11 -21.11 17.60
CA PRO A 384 -14.76 -22.18 18.36
C PRO A 384 -14.76 -23.53 17.63
N GLU A 385 -14.55 -23.53 16.30
CA GLU A 385 -14.49 -24.74 15.46
C GLU A 385 -13.10 -25.37 15.41
N ASP A 386 -12.02 -24.65 15.77
CA ASP A 386 -10.64 -25.15 15.76
C ASP A 386 -10.37 -26.22 16.84
N THR A 387 -11.32 -26.39 17.79
CA THR A 387 -11.21 -27.42 18.84
C THR A 387 -11.76 -28.78 18.41
N ARG A 388 -12.35 -28.92 17.21
CA ARG A 388 -12.98 -30.16 16.75
C ARG A 388 -12.18 -30.98 15.75
N GLU A 389 -11.11 -30.44 15.13
CA GLU A 389 -10.33 -31.14 14.08
C GLU A 389 -8.87 -31.46 14.46
N ALA A 390 -8.48 -31.38 15.71
CA ALA A 390 -7.18 -31.87 16.17
C ALA A 390 -7.18 -33.40 16.46
N ALA A 391 -8.06 -34.14 15.79
CA ALA A 391 -8.14 -35.58 15.85
C ALA A 391 -8.03 -36.17 14.43
N TRP A 392 -6.83 -36.02 13.81
CA TRP A 392 -6.36 -36.87 12.70
C TRP A 392 -4.89 -37.17 12.83
#